data_3669f6d7e385dcd951c8e1ff4593ee27
#
_entry.id   3669f6d7e385dcd951c8e1ff4593ee27
#
_cell.length_a   1.000
_cell.length_b   1.000
_cell.length_c   1.000
_cell.angle_alpha   90.00
_cell.angle_beta   90.00
_cell.angle_gamma   90.00
#
_symmetry.space_group_name_H-M   'P 1'
#
loop_
_entity.id
_entity.type
_entity.pdbx_description
1 polymer ?
#
loop_
_entity_poly.entity_id
_entity_poly.type
_entity_poly.pdbx_seq_one_letter_code
_entity_poly.pdbx_strand_id
1 'polypeptide(L)'
;MGSVPEAAIRVVALTRRGAFLAREISRGLAGARCWLPRAHAGEDPEERNFDRVATVLGEAFRRGENLVAVMAAGIVVRSIAPHLRGKAKDPAVVVVDEAGNFAISLLSGHQGGANQLARQVAQIIKGTPVITTASDLQGLPALDLAAIRTGLTIENPAALSQVQMNLLSGLNLRLVDPDGFLAELVEEYPERFIWETDLDTALAGGWPGVYAGFRERAWPQAWLVLRPKNLVAGVGCHPGASADEILRFLKDSFRKERLSLASLKDLASIEARKEEPGLIEAAARLGVEFIWFTKEELQSVSVPTPSPQVIRLVGVVSVAEAAALKAGGKELVLTKRKRGNLTLAVAHVAGA
;
A
#
# COMPACT_ATOMS: atom_id res chain seq x y z
N MET A 1 5.99 -7.39 9.96
CA MET A 1 5.73 -7.95 8.61
C MET A 1 4.41 -8.70 8.66
N GLY A 2 3.30 -8.03 8.44
CA GLY A 2 2.01 -8.66 8.20
C GLY A 2 1.91 -8.94 6.72
N SER A 3 2.09 -10.20 6.29
CA SER A 3 1.77 -10.63 4.94
C SER A 3 0.32 -10.25 4.66
N VAL A 4 0.09 -9.41 3.63
CA VAL A 4 -1.24 -9.27 3.04
C VAL A 4 -1.69 -10.71 2.73
N PRO A 5 -2.83 -11.20 3.23
CA PRO A 5 -3.27 -12.55 2.95
C PRO A 5 -3.37 -12.68 1.43
N GLU A 6 -2.63 -13.62 0.86
CA GLU A 6 -2.66 -13.92 -0.56
C GLU A 6 -4.11 -14.20 -0.92
N ALA A 7 -4.67 -13.40 -1.83
CA ALA A 7 -6.08 -13.51 -2.17
C ALA A 7 -6.36 -14.94 -2.68
N ALA A 8 -7.36 -15.60 -2.11
CA ALA A 8 -7.73 -16.96 -2.52
C ALA A 8 -7.92 -17.03 -4.04
N ILE A 9 -7.43 -18.08 -4.66
CA ILE A 9 -7.53 -18.29 -6.11
C ILE A 9 -8.60 -19.34 -6.39
N ARG A 10 -9.58 -19.00 -7.23
CA ARG A 10 -10.60 -19.94 -7.70
C ARG A 10 -10.30 -20.35 -9.14
N VAL A 11 -10.04 -21.64 -9.37
CA VAL A 11 -9.83 -22.22 -10.69
C VAL A 11 -11.13 -22.90 -11.14
N VAL A 12 -11.71 -22.45 -12.25
CA VAL A 12 -13.05 -22.88 -12.70
C VAL A 12 -12.98 -23.44 -14.12
N ALA A 13 -13.54 -24.62 -14.36
CA ALA A 13 -13.67 -25.17 -15.71
C ALA A 13 -15.10 -25.62 -15.98
N LEU A 14 -15.47 -25.76 -17.27
CA LEU A 14 -16.82 -26.15 -17.70
C LEU A 14 -16.90 -27.55 -18.30
N THR A 15 -15.86 -28.01 -18.97
CA THR A 15 -15.85 -29.23 -19.75
C THR A 15 -14.94 -30.28 -19.10
N ARG A 16 -15.08 -31.53 -19.52
CA ARG A 16 -14.24 -32.63 -19.06
C ARG A 16 -12.76 -32.37 -19.33
N ARG A 17 -12.42 -31.84 -20.50
CA ARG A 17 -11.02 -31.50 -20.87
C ARG A 17 -10.51 -30.35 -20.01
N GLY A 18 -11.30 -29.29 -19.87
CA GLY A 18 -10.98 -28.18 -19.00
C GLY A 18 -10.81 -28.57 -17.53
N ALA A 19 -11.56 -29.58 -17.04
CA ALA A 19 -11.45 -30.06 -15.68
C ALA A 19 -10.05 -30.67 -15.38
N PHE A 20 -9.45 -31.41 -16.32
CA PHE A 20 -8.08 -31.91 -16.17
C PHE A 20 -7.08 -30.75 -16.01
N LEU A 21 -7.20 -29.75 -16.88
CA LEU A 21 -6.34 -28.58 -16.86
C LEU A 21 -6.53 -27.72 -15.59
N ALA A 22 -7.79 -27.55 -15.14
CA ALA A 22 -8.09 -26.83 -13.91
C ALA A 22 -7.49 -27.50 -12.67
N ARG A 23 -7.47 -28.84 -12.60
CA ARG A 23 -6.80 -29.61 -11.54
C ARG A 23 -5.30 -29.42 -11.56
N GLU A 24 -4.67 -29.45 -12.74
CA GLU A 24 -3.24 -29.21 -12.91
C GLU A 24 -2.88 -27.80 -12.43
N ILE A 25 -3.64 -26.80 -12.86
CA ILE A 25 -3.43 -25.40 -12.45
C ILE A 25 -3.61 -25.23 -10.94
N SER A 26 -4.68 -25.80 -10.36
CA SER A 26 -4.94 -25.63 -8.92
C SER A 26 -3.88 -26.32 -8.03
N ARG A 27 -3.30 -27.43 -8.47
CA ARG A 27 -2.19 -28.06 -7.74
C ARG A 27 -0.88 -27.30 -7.84
N GLY A 28 -0.68 -26.58 -8.95
CA GLY A 28 0.54 -25.78 -9.18
C GLY A 28 0.50 -24.37 -8.56
N LEU A 29 -0.67 -23.87 -8.13
CA LEU A 29 -0.84 -22.56 -7.54
C LEU A 29 -1.12 -22.66 -6.03
N ALA A 30 -0.32 -22.00 -5.22
CA ALA A 30 -0.53 -21.93 -3.77
C ALA A 30 -1.90 -21.29 -3.45
N GLY A 31 -2.66 -21.89 -2.54
CA GLY A 31 -3.97 -21.39 -2.10
C GLY A 31 -5.11 -21.50 -3.13
N ALA A 32 -4.87 -22.13 -4.30
CA ALA A 32 -5.88 -22.29 -5.32
C ALA A 32 -6.84 -23.46 -5.01
N ARG A 33 -8.12 -23.29 -5.38
CA ARG A 33 -9.16 -24.32 -5.26
C ARG A 33 -9.83 -24.56 -6.59
N CYS A 34 -10.04 -25.84 -6.94
CA CYS A 34 -10.67 -26.27 -8.18
C CYS A 34 -12.20 -26.29 -8.03
N TRP A 35 -12.90 -25.71 -9.01
CA TRP A 35 -14.37 -25.67 -9.08
C TRP A 35 -14.85 -26.25 -10.41
N LEU A 36 -15.66 -27.30 -10.36
CA LEU A 36 -16.12 -28.06 -11.52
C LEU A 36 -17.64 -28.27 -11.52
N PRO A 37 -18.26 -28.42 -12.70
CA PRO A 37 -19.64 -28.91 -12.77
C PRO A 37 -19.75 -30.28 -12.11
N ARG A 38 -20.88 -30.59 -11.48
CA ARG A 38 -21.14 -31.91 -10.85
C ARG A 38 -20.84 -33.10 -11.77
N ALA A 39 -21.15 -32.94 -13.06
CA ALA A 39 -20.88 -33.98 -14.08
C ALA A 39 -19.39 -34.29 -14.28
N HIS A 40 -18.49 -33.45 -13.82
CA HIS A 40 -17.05 -33.58 -13.97
C HIS A 40 -16.30 -33.61 -12.63
N ALA A 41 -17.07 -33.71 -11.53
CA ALA A 41 -16.52 -33.84 -10.17
C ALA A 41 -15.65 -35.10 -10.06
N GLY A 42 -14.51 -34.97 -9.38
CA GLY A 42 -13.66 -36.07 -8.96
C GLY A 42 -13.97 -36.52 -7.53
N GLU A 43 -13.13 -37.44 -7.03
CA GLU A 43 -13.14 -37.89 -5.64
C GLU A 43 -12.30 -37.01 -4.69
N ASP A 44 -11.65 -35.99 -5.24
CA ASP A 44 -10.76 -35.10 -4.48
C ASP A 44 -11.60 -34.21 -3.53
N PRO A 45 -11.44 -34.33 -2.20
CA PRO A 45 -12.22 -33.57 -1.22
C PRO A 45 -11.98 -32.05 -1.28
N GLU A 46 -10.87 -31.61 -1.89
CA GLU A 46 -10.58 -30.18 -2.09
C GLU A 46 -11.32 -29.57 -3.29
N GLU A 47 -11.89 -30.41 -4.18
CA GLU A 47 -12.71 -29.94 -5.30
C GLU A 47 -14.07 -29.43 -4.80
N ARG A 48 -14.55 -28.39 -5.44
CA ARG A 48 -15.88 -27.82 -5.18
C ARG A 48 -16.75 -27.94 -6.44
N ASN A 49 -18.03 -28.15 -6.24
CA ASN A 49 -18.96 -28.35 -7.33
C ASN A 49 -19.92 -27.18 -7.49
N PHE A 50 -20.34 -26.93 -8.70
CA PHE A 50 -21.34 -25.92 -9.02
C PHE A 50 -22.33 -26.38 -10.09
N ASP A 51 -23.50 -25.71 -10.11
CA ASP A 51 -24.54 -25.95 -11.11
C ASP A 51 -24.55 -24.87 -12.20
N ARG A 52 -24.22 -23.63 -11.84
CA ARG A 52 -24.22 -22.47 -12.76
C ARG A 52 -22.91 -21.70 -12.71
N VAL A 53 -22.24 -21.61 -13.86
CA VAL A 53 -20.95 -20.92 -13.97
C VAL A 53 -21.03 -19.43 -13.61
N ALA A 54 -22.10 -18.73 -14.02
CA ALA A 54 -22.28 -17.32 -13.69
C ALA A 54 -22.36 -17.07 -12.19
N THR A 55 -22.95 -18.02 -11.43
CA THR A 55 -23.02 -17.94 -9.97
C THR A 55 -21.62 -18.06 -9.34
N VAL A 56 -20.86 -19.08 -9.75
CA VAL A 56 -19.53 -19.34 -9.14
C VAL A 56 -18.53 -18.24 -9.47
N LEU A 57 -18.54 -17.71 -10.71
CA LEU A 57 -17.68 -16.59 -11.10
C LEU A 57 -18.10 -15.28 -10.42
N GLY A 58 -19.40 -15.00 -10.36
CA GLY A 58 -19.91 -13.79 -9.70
C GLY A 58 -19.69 -13.79 -8.19
N GLU A 59 -19.76 -14.94 -7.51
CA GLU A 59 -19.44 -15.05 -6.08
C GLU A 59 -17.96 -14.81 -5.81
N ALA A 60 -17.06 -15.44 -6.58
CA ALA A 60 -15.63 -15.22 -6.45
C ALA A 60 -15.30 -13.74 -6.61
N PHE A 61 -15.83 -13.12 -7.65
CA PHE A 61 -15.61 -11.71 -7.95
C PHE A 61 -16.09 -10.78 -6.82
N ARG A 62 -17.28 -11.03 -6.25
CA ARG A 62 -17.80 -10.25 -5.11
C ARG A 62 -16.99 -10.41 -3.84
N ARG A 63 -16.38 -11.59 -3.63
CA ARG A 63 -15.51 -11.89 -2.47
C ARG A 63 -14.09 -11.37 -2.65
N GLY A 64 -13.73 -10.84 -3.83
CA GLY A 64 -12.36 -10.42 -4.13
C GLY A 64 -11.40 -11.59 -4.33
N GLU A 65 -11.90 -12.80 -4.64
CA GLU A 65 -11.08 -13.96 -4.95
C GLU A 65 -10.57 -13.86 -6.39
N ASN A 66 -9.29 -14.14 -6.61
CA ASN A 66 -8.70 -14.20 -7.94
C ASN A 66 -9.29 -15.36 -8.74
N LEU A 67 -9.49 -15.17 -10.04
CA LEU A 67 -10.12 -16.14 -10.94
C LEU A 67 -9.15 -16.64 -12.00
N VAL A 68 -9.09 -17.96 -12.16
CA VAL A 68 -8.54 -18.62 -13.34
C VAL A 68 -9.67 -19.42 -13.97
N ALA A 69 -10.09 -19.05 -15.18
CA ALA A 69 -11.27 -19.62 -15.85
C ALA A 69 -10.85 -20.38 -17.11
N VAL A 70 -10.94 -21.70 -17.07
CA VAL A 70 -10.66 -22.58 -18.22
C VAL A 70 -11.91 -22.72 -19.05
N MET A 71 -12.19 -21.71 -19.89
CA MET A 71 -13.39 -21.61 -20.74
C MET A 71 -13.27 -20.45 -21.73
N ALA A 72 -14.25 -20.32 -22.62
CA ALA A 72 -14.31 -19.20 -23.56
C ALA A 72 -14.38 -17.84 -22.82
N ALA A 73 -13.54 -16.87 -23.19
CA ALA A 73 -13.47 -15.53 -22.60
C ALA A 73 -14.83 -14.82 -22.56
N GLY A 74 -15.66 -14.99 -23.59
CA GLY A 74 -17.00 -14.40 -23.63
C GLY A 74 -17.95 -14.88 -22.52
N ILE A 75 -17.78 -16.11 -22.02
CA ILE A 75 -18.55 -16.61 -20.86
C ILE A 75 -18.11 -15.88 -19.60
N VAL A 76 -16.80 -15.72 -19.41
CA VAL A 76 -16.22 -15.03 -18.26
C VAL A 76 -16.68 -13.58 -18.23
N VAL A 77 -16.50 -12.85 -19.34
CA VAL A 77 -16.89 -11.43 -19.45
C VAL A 77 -18.37 -11.23 -19.11
N ARG A 78 -19.28 -12.02 -19.69
CA ARG A 78 -20.71 -11.90 -19.39
C ARG A 78 -21.06 -12.23 -17.93
N SER A 79 -20.30 -13.13 -17.29
CA SER A 79 -20.54 -13.53 -15.91
C SER A 79 -20.05 -12.49 -14.90
N ILE A 80 -18.92 -11.81 -15.17
CA ILE A 80 -18.32 -10.84 -14.24
C ILE A 80 -18.80 -9.40 -14.48
N ALA A 81 -19.25 -9.06 -15.69
CA ALA A 81 -19.66 -7.70 -16.06
C ALA A 81 -20.62 -7.02 -15.06
N PRO A 82 -21.66 -7.71 -14.52
CA PRO A 82 -22.56 -7.11 -13.53
C PRO A 82 -21.89 -6.77 -12.16
N HIS A 83 -20.68 -7.25 -11.94
CA HIS A 83 -19.96 -7.14 -10.65
C HIS A 83 -18.77 -6.20 -10.70
N LEU A 84 -18.45 -5.62 -11.87
CA LEU A 84 -17.31 -4.70 -12.03
C LEU A 84 -17.46 -3.46 -11.14
N ARG A 85 -16.39 -3.10 -10.42
CA ARG A 85 -16.32 -1.97 -9.49
C ARG A 85 -15.22 -0.97 -9.86
N GLY A 86 -14.26 -1.38 -10.69
CA GLY A 86 -13.13 -0.57 -11.15
C GLY A 86 -11.76 -1.14 -10.80
N LYS A 87 -10.74 -0.65 -11.50
CA LYS A 87 -9.35 -1.15 -11.48
C LYS A 87 -8.75 -1.40 -10.08
N ALA A 88 -9.10 -0.58 -9.11
CA ALA A 88 -8.52 -0.66 -7.75
C ALA A 88 -9.23 -1.67 -6.84
N LYS A 89 -10.36 -2.24 -7.27
CA LYS A 89 -11.20 -3.11 -6.41
C LYS A 89 -11.47 -4.47 -7.02
N ASP A 90 -11.33 -4.59 -8.33
CA ASP A 90 -11.65 -5.82 -9.04
C ASP A 90 -10.49 -6.83 -8.92
N PRO A 91 -10.78 -8.11 -8.60
CA PRO A 91 -9.77 -9.14 -8.48
C PRO A 91 -9.12 -9.48 -9.82
N ALA A 92 -7.98 -10.17 -9.78
CA ALA A 92 -7.34 -10.71 -10.97
C ALA A 92 -8.24 -11.72 -11.67
N VAL A 93 -8.34 -11.60 -13.00
CA VAL A 93 -9.03 -12.59 -13.83
C VAL A 93 -8.14 -13.03 -14.98
N VAL A 94 -7.84 -14.33 -15.01
CA VAL A 94 -7.09 -15.01 -16.06
C VAL A 94 -8.01 -15.99 -16.78
N VAL A 95 -7.98 -15.99 -18.10
CA VAL A 95 -8.71 -16.95 -18.93
C VAL A 95 -7.75 -17.89 -19.63
N VAL A 96 -8.06 -19.16 -19.62
CA VAL A 96 -7.26 -20.22 -20.26
C VAL A 96 -8.13 -20.95 -21.28
N ASP A 97 -7.60 -21.18 -22.46
CA ASP A 97 -8.27 -22.02 -23.46
C ASP A 97 -8.20 -23.50 -23.05
N GLU A 98 -9.14 -24.32 -23.51
CA GLU A 98 -9.24 -25.72 -23.11
C GLU A 98 -8.05 -26.59 -23.55
N ALA A 99 -7.27 -26.13 -24.52
CA ALA A 99 -6.07 -26.82 -24.96
C ALA A 99 -4.84 -26.46 -24.12
N GLY A 100 -4.94 -25.41 -23.27
CA GLY A 100 -3.84 -24.93 -22.46
C GLY A 100 -2.77 -24.18 -23.24
N ASN A 101 -3.10 -23.66 -24.43
CA ASN A 101 -2.13 -22.94 -25.24
C ASN A 101 -1.87 -21.52 -24.70
N PHE A 102 -2.92 -20.87 -24.17
CA PHE A 102 -2.86 -19.47 -23.78
C PHE A 102 -3.41 -19.24 -22.37
N ALA A 103 -2.69 -18.45 -21.56
CA ALA A 103 -3.18 -17.89 -20.31
C ALA A 103 -3.33 -16.37 -20.49
N ILE A 104 -4.56 -15.89 -20.57
CA ILE A 104 -4.88 -14.52 -20.95
C ILE A 104 -5.17 -13.69 -19.70
N SER A 105 -4.39 -12.65 -19.44
CA SER A 105 -4.68 -11.63 -18.43
C SER A 105 -5.88 -10.80 -18.90
N LEU A 106 -7.09 -11.13 -18.40
CA LEU A 106 -8.33 -10.51 -18.87
C LEU A 106 -8.68 -9.24 -18.13
N LEU A 107 -8.48 -9.20 -16.80
CA LEU A 107 -8.87 -8.07 -15.96
C LEU A 107 -7.91 -7.90 -14.79
N SER A 108 -7.69 -6.64 -14.37
CA SER A 108 -6.86 -6.25 -13.22
C SER A 108 -5.38 -6.67 -13.35
N GLY A 109 -4.79 -6.38 -14.52
CA GLY A 109 -3.46 -6.82 -14.91
C GLY A 109 -2.34 -6.41 -13.95
N HIS A 110 -2.29 -5.13 -13.51
CA HIS A 110 -1.27 -4.60 -12.60
C HIS A 110 -1.64 -4.82 -11.13
N GLN A 111 -2.38 -3.90 -10.53
CA GLN A 111 -2.71 -3.91 -9.09
C GLN A 111 -3.43 -5.18 -8.64
N GLY A 112 -4.30 -5.74 -9.46
CA GLY A 112 -4.97 -6.99 -9.15
C GLY A 112 -4.09 -8.23 -9.35
N GLY A 113 -2.93 -8.12 -10.03
CA GLY A 113 -1.96 -9.21 -10.21
C GLY A 113 -2.27 -10.18 -11.37
N ALA A 114 -3.25 -9.88 -12.25
CA ALA A 114 -3.61 -10.82 -13.32
C ALA A 114 -2.48 -11.07 -14.32
N ASN A 115 -1.57 -10.11 -14.56
CA ASN A 115 -0.41 -10.34 -15.43
C ASN A 115 0.56 -11.36 -14.83
N GLN A 116 0.84 -11.26 -13.52
CA GLN A 116 1.67 -12.22 -12.82
C GLN A 116 1.01 -13.60 -12.75
N LEU A 117 -0.28 -13.65 -12.43
CA LEU A 117 -1.06 -14.88 -12.38
C LEU A 117 -1.10 -15.56 -13.76
N ALA A 118 -1.26 -14.81 -14.86
CA ALA A 118 -1.21 -15.35 -16.20
C ALA A 118 0.15 -15.97 -16.55
N ARG A 119 1.27 -15.37 -16.11
CA ARG A 119 2.61 -15.94 -16.28
C ARG A 119 2.78 -17.25 -15.48
N GLN A 120 2.31 -17.27 -14.22
CA GLN A 120 2.36 -18.47 -13.37
C GLN A 120 1.53 -19.61 -13.97
N VAL A 121 0.30 -19.31 -14.37
CA VAL A 121 -0.57 -20.30 -15.03
C VAL A 121 0.06 -20.82 -16.30
N ALA A 122 0.59 -19.94 -17.15
CA ALA A 122 1.27 -20.33 -18.40
C ALA A 122 2.47 -21.25 -18.16
N GLN A 123 3.25 -21.02 -17.10
CA GLN A 123 4.35 -21.91 -16.72
C GLN A 123 3.86 -23.32 -16.35
N ILE A 124 2.76 -23.40 -15.56
CA ILE A 124 2.18 -24.68 -15.14
C ILE A 124 1.69 -25.48 -16.34
N ILE A 125 0.92 -24.85 -17.23
CA ILE A 125 0.31 -25.51 -18.40
C ILE A 125 1.27 -25.62 -19.61
N LYS A 126 2.49 -25.06 -19.49
CA LYS A 126 3.49 -24.94 -20.58
C LYS A 126 2.92 -24.20 -21.80
N GLY A 127 2.02 -23.23 -21.54
CA GLY A 127 1.37 -22.38 -22.53
C GLY A 127 2.03 -21.01 -22.66
N THR A 128 1.41 -20.14 -23.43
CA THR A 128 1.86 -18.77 -23.66
C THR A 128 1.04 -17.77 -22.82
N PRO A 129 1.67 -16.91 -22.01
CA PRO A 129 0.96 -15.84 -21.34
C PRO A 129 0.59 -14.73 -22.35
N VAL A 130 -0.67 -14.31 -22.37
CA VAL A 130 -1.14 -13.21 -23.21
C VAL A 130 -1.39 -12.00 -22.32
N ILE A 131 -0.52 -11.01 -22.42
CA ILE A 131 -0.57 -9.76 -21.68
C ILE A 131 -0.67 -8.64 -22.68
N THR A 132 -1.70 -7.79 -22.54
CA THR A 132 -2.00 -6.72 -23.49
C THR A 132 -1.79 -5.32 -22.91
N THR A 133 -1.30 -5.22 -21.67
CA THR A 133 -1.06 -3.93 -21.00
C THR A 133 0.13 -3.23 -21.65
N ALA A 134 -0.07 -2.01 -22.14
CA ALA A 134 0.95 -1.28 -22.91
C ALA A 134 2.26 -1.07 -22.14
N SER A 135 2.19 -0.79 -20.84
CA SER A 135 3.38 -0.62 -19.99
C SER A 135 4.21 -1.91 -19.86
N ASP A 136 3.56 -3.08 -19.76
CA ASP A 136 4.27 -4.37 -19.73
C ASP A 136 4.95 -4.68 -21.06
N LEU A 137 4.29 -4.35 -22.18
CA LEU A 137 4.84 -4.58 -23.53
C LEU A 137 6.05 -3.69 -23.82
N GLN A 138 6.09 -2.49 -23.24
CA GLN A 138 7.20 -1.54 -23.43
C GLN A 138 8.26 -1.63 -22.33
N GLY A 139 8.13 -2.55 -21.37
CA GLY A 139 9.07 -2.68 -20.25
C GLY A 139 9.16 -1.39 -19.43
N LEU A 140 8.03 -0.76 -19.12
CA LEU A 140 7.98 0.47 -18.33
C LEU A 140 7.77 0.20 -16.84
N PRO A 141 8.29 1.08 -15.95
CA PRO A 141 8.13 0.92 -14.51
C PRO A 141 6.65 0.97 -14.10
N ALA A 142 6.22 -0.01 -13.31
CA ALA A 142 4.89 -0.07 -12.72
C ALA A 142 4.92 0.63 -11.35
N LEU A 143 4.63 1.93 -11.32
CA LEU A 143 4.73 2.78 -10.12
C LEU A 143 3.76 2.36 -9.00
N ASP A 144 2.59 1.85 -9.36
CA ASP A 144 1.61 1.32 -8.41
C ASP A 144 2.11 0.04 -7.73
N LEU A 145 2.73 -0.87 -8.48
CA LEU A 145 3.33 -2.07 -7.91
C LEU A 145 4.56 -1.75 -7.06
N ALA A 146 5.37 -0.77 -7.48
CA ALA A 146 6.50 -0.30 -6.70
C ALA A 146 6.02 0.28 -5.36
N ALA A 147 4.97 1.10 -5.35
CA ALA A 147 4.38 1.64 -4.12
C ALA A 147 3.90 0.52 -3.18
N ILE A 148 3.23 -0.51 -3.70
CA ILE A 148 2.79 -1.66 -2.89
C ILE A 148 3.99 -2.42 -2.31
N ARG A 149 5.01 -2.73 -3.12
CA ARG A 149 6.20 -3.46 -2.67
C ARG A 149 6.98 -2.74 -1.57
N THR A 150 7.02 -1.42 -1.65
CA THR A 150 7.76 -0.57 -0.70
C THR A 150 6.88 -0.06 0.47
N GLY A 151 5.62 -0.48 0.56
CA GLY A 151 4.69 -0.05 1.62
C GLY A 151 4.29 1.43 1.53
N LEU A 152 4.47 2.06 0.38
CA LEU A 152 4.07 3.44 0.15
C LEU A 152 2.58 3.54 -0.18
N THR A 153 1.94 4.57 0.33
CA THR A 153 0.54 4.89 0.01
C THR A 153 0.47 5.92 -1.11
N ILE A 154 -0.30 5.65 -2.15
CA ILE A 154 -0.55 6.63 -3.22
C ILE A 154 -1.56 7.66 -2.70
N GLU A 155 -1.13 8.93 -2.53
CA GLU A 155 -1.99 10.00 -2.02
C GLU A 155 -2.96 10.53 -3.07
N ASN A 156 -2.51 10.62 -4.33
CA ASN A 156 -3.27 11.18 -5.45
C ASN A 156 -3.42 10.18 -6.61
N PRO A 157 -4.27 9.15 -6.49
CA PRO A 157 -4.39 8.07 -7.50
C PRO A 157 -4.72 8.56 -8.91
N ALA A 158 -5.38 9.72 -9.05
CA ALA A 158 -5.69 10.32 -10.34
C ALA A 158 -4.42 10.69 -11.15
N ALA A 159 -3.32 11.05 -10.48
CA ALA A 159 -2.06 11.38 -11.14
C ALA A 159 -1.35 10.15 -11.72
N LEU A 160 -1.61 8.96 -11.20
CA LEU A 160 -0.96 7.71 -11.66
C LEU A 160 -1.16 7.49 -13.16
N SER A 161 -2.39 7.67 -13.65
CA SER A 161 -2.68 7.51 -15.08
C SER A 161 -1.94 8.52 -15.94
N GLN A 162 -1.82 9.78 -15.48
CA GLN A 162 -1.12 10.83 -16.22
C GLN A 162 0.39 10.57 -16.27
N VAL A 163 0.98 10.17 -15.14
CA VAL A 163 2.40 9.84 -15.05
C VAL A 163 2.73 8.62 -15.93
N GLN A 164 1.86 7.59 -15.91
CA GLN A 164 2.01 6.43 -16.77
C GLN A 164 1.91 6.78 -18.28
N MET A 165 1.00 7.67 -18.64
CA MET A 165 0.90 8.17 -20.04
C MET A 165 2.14 8.95 -20.47
N ASN A 166 2.75 9.72 -19.58
CA ASN A 166 4.00 10.41 -19.84
C ASN A 166 5.15 9.42 -20.14
N LEU A 167 5.27 8.37 -19.34
CA LEU A 167 6.24 7.29 -19.60
C LEU A 167 5.99 6.58 -20.94
N LEU A 168 4.72 6.26 -21.24
CA LEU A 168 4.33 5.65 -22.53
C LEU A 168 4.67 6.57 -23.73
N SER A 169 4.63 7.89 -23.54
CA SER A 169 5.01 8.87 -24.55
C SER A 169 6.52 9.10 -24.66
N GLY A 170 7.32 8.33 -23.91
CA GLY A 170 8.78 8.42 -23.93
C GLY A 170 9.38 9.53 -23.06
N LEU A 171 8.57 10.18 -22.20
CA LEU A 171 9.08 11.18 -21.26
C LEU A 171 9.68 10.49 -20.03
N ASN A 172 10.80 11.02 -19.56
CA ASN A 172 11.38 10.62 -18.28
C ASN A 172 10.69 11.35 -17.13
N LEU A 173 10.62 10.70 -15.97
CA LEU A 173 10.04 11.28 -14.76
C LEU A 173 11.13 11.87 -13.87
N ARG A 174 10.90 13.04 -13.32
CA ARG A 174 11.70 13.51 -12.19
C ARG A 174 11.34 12.71 -10.94
N LEU A 175 12.34 12.29 -10.18
CA LEU A 175 12.16 11.53 -8.95
C LEU A 175 12.81 12.27 -7.79
N VAL A 176 12.01 12.57 -6.77
CA VAL A 176 12.47 13.06 -5.48
C VAL A 176 12.10 12.02 -4.41
N ASP A 177 13.09 11.31 -3.93
CA ASP A 177 12.95 10.22 -2.96
C ASP A 177 14.11 10.29 -1.95
N PRO A 178 14.01 11.17 -0.93
CA PRO A 178 15.10 11.40 0.02
C PRO A 178 15.49 10.18 0.85
N ASP A 179 14.56 9.24 1.06
CA ASP A 179 14.77 8.04 1.87
C ASP A 179 15.09 6.79 1.03
N GLY A 180 15.09 6.89 -0.30
CA GLY A 180 15.49 5.81 -1.21
C GLY A 180 14.49 4.65 -1.33
N PHE A 181 13.20 4.87 -1.06
CA PHE A 181 12.17 3.83 -1.17
C PHE A 181 12.06 3.19 -2.56
N LEU A 182 12.37 3.97 -3.59
CA LEU A 182 12.26 3.56 -4.99
C LEU A 182 13.61 3.23 -5.64
N ALA A 183 14.67 3.06 -4.84
CA ALA A 183 16.02 2.80 -5.35
C ALA A 183 16.08 1.58 -6.27
N GLU A 184 15.49 0.45 -5.88
CA GLU A 184 15.42 -0.76 -6.72
C GLU A 184 14.70 -0.52 -8.05
N LEU A 185 13.62 0.29 -8.04
CA LEU A 185 12.91 0.64 -9.26
C LEU A 185 13.78 1.48 -10.20
N VAL A 186 14.57 2.40 -9.65
CA VAL A 186 15.51 3.21 -10.45
C VAL A 186 16.64 2.37 -11.02
N GLU A 187 17.17 1.41 -10.26
CA GLU A 187 18.17 0.46 -10.74
C GLU A 187 17.64 -0.41 -11.88
N GLU A 188 16.37 -0.83 -11.80
CA GLU A 188 15.72 -1.61 -12.86
C GLU A 188 15.44 -0.78 -14.13
N TYR A 189 15.16 0.54 -13.99
CA TYR A 189 14.79 1.44 -15.10
C TYR A 189 15.57 2.76 -15.06
N PRO A 190 16.91 2.76 -15.12
CA PRO A 190 17.73 3.94 -14.87
C PRO A 190 17.48 5.08 -15.87
N GLU A 191 17.14 4.77 -17.13
CA GLU A 191 16.86 5.78 -18.15
C GLU A 191 15.46 6.40 -18.05
N ARG A 192 14.59 5.92 -17.16
CA ARG A 192 13.22 6.42 -17.02
C ARG A 192 13.08 7.46 -15.92
N PHE A 193 14.10 7.62 -15.10
CA PHE A 193 14.08 8.55 -13.97
C PHE A 193 15.24 9.55 -14.03
N ILE A 194 14.92 10.80 -13.70
CA ILE A 194 15.89 11.87 -13.45
C ILE A 194 15.85 12.13 -11.95
N TRP A 195 16.88 11.67 -11.25
CA TRP A 195 16.98 11.84 -9.80
C TRP A 195 17.23 13.30 -9.45
N GLU A 196 16.42 13.85 -8.53
CA GLU A 196 16.52 15.20 -8.01
C GLU A 196 16.63 15.17 -6.49
N THR A 197 17.56 15.93 -5.95
CA THR A 197 17.74 16.04 -4.50
C THR A 197 16.93 17.17 -3.88
N ASP A 198 16.60 18.20 -4.68
CA ASP A 198 15.82 19.35 -4.24
C ASP A 198 14.43 19.37 -4.89
N LEU A 199 13.41 19.34 -4.03
CA LEU A 199 12.02 19.28 -4.46
C LEU A 199 11.55 20.57 -5.18
N ASP A 200 12.02 21.74 -4.72
CA ASP A 200 11.59 23.01 -5.31
C ASP A 200 12.17 23.16 -6.73
N THR A 201 13.42 22.76 -6.93
CA THR A 201 14.04 22.68 -8.28
C THR A 201 13.32 21.67 -9.16
N ALA A 202 12.98 20.50 -8.63
CA ALA A 202 12.25 19.47 -9.38
C ALA A 202 10.88 19.95 -9.85
N LEU A 203 10.18 20.73 -9.05
CA LEU A 203 8.85 21.26 -9.37
C LEU A 203 8.88 22.46 -10.33
N ALA A 204 9.95 23.24 -10.35
CA ALA A 204 10.04 24.50 -11.12
C ALA A 204 9.97 24.30 -12.64
N GLY A 205 10.33 23.13 -13.16
CA GLY A 205 10.44 22.87 -14.59
C GLY A 205 9.17 22.45 -15.32
N GLY A 206 8.04 22.26 -14.61
CA GLY A 206 6.79 21.78 -15.22
C GLY A 206 6.84 20.33 -15.74
N TRP A 207 7.91 19.58 -15.43
CA TRP A 207 8.09 18.19 -15.83
C TRP A 207 7.23 17.24 -14.97
N PRO A 208 6.78 16.10 -15.54
CA PRO A 208 6.13 15.06 -14.76
C PRO A 208 7.11 14.42 -13.78
N GLY A 209 6.60 13.99 -12.62
CA GLY A 209 7.48 13.41 -11.61
C GLY A 209 6.79 12.51 -10.60
N VAL A 210 7.63 11.94 -9.75
CA VAL A 210 7.25 11.12 -8.59
C VAL A 210 7.93 11.70 -7.36
N TYR A 211 7.16 11.87 -6.32
CA TYR A 211 7.66 12.23 -5.00
C TYR A 211 7.37 11.12 -4.00
N ALA A 212 8.38 10.57 -3.36
CA ALA A 212 8.25 9.62 -2.26
C ALA A 212 8.75 10.29 -0.97
N GLY A 213 7.84 10.68 -0.07
CA GLY A 213 8.24 11.35 1.16
C GLY A 213 7.07 12.00 1.92
N PHE A 214 7.40 12.61 3.05
CA PHE A 214 6.42 13.15 3.99
C PHE A 214 6.14 14.65 3.89
N ARG A 215 6.82 15.39 2.98
CA ARG A 215 6.61 16.83 2.83
C ARG A 215 5.33 17.13 2.05
N GLU A 216 4.55 18.10 2.55
CA GLU A 216 3.32 18.56 1.92
C GLU A 216 3.58 19.78 1.03
N ARG A 217 2.99 19.78 -0.15
CA ARG A 217 3.09 20.86 -1.14
C ARG A 217 1.78 20.99 -1.92
N ALA A 218 1.66 22.04 -2.72
CA ALA A 218 0.70 22.10 -3.80
C ALA A 218 1.27 21.29 -4.97
N TRP A 219 0.74 20.10 -5.19
CA TRP A 219 1.25 19.15 -6.17
C TRP A 219 0.70 19.45 -7.58
N PRO A 220 1.55 19.57 -8.61
CA PRO A 220 1.09 19.60 -9.99
C PRO A 220 0.38 18.29 -10.36
N GLN A 221 -0.58 18.36 -11.29
CA GLN A 221 -1.38 17.20 -11.69
C GLN A 221 -0.52 16.05 -12.28
N ALA A 222 0.63 16.38 -12.88
CA ALA A 222 1.56 15.41 -13.43
C ALA A 222 2.56 14.84 -12.41
N TRP A 223 2.35 15.05 -11.11
CA TRP A 223 3.19 14.50 -10.04
C TRP A 223 2.46 13.44 -9.25
N LEU A 224 3.01 12.23 -9.25
CA LEU A 224 2.55 11.16 -8.38
C LEU A 224 3.17 11.33 -6.99
N VAL A 225 2.34 11.31 -5.97
CA VAL A 225 2.76 11.47 -4.56
C VAL A 225 2.59 10.16 -3.82
N LEU A 226 3.71 9.66 -3.33
CA LEU A 226 3.82 8.43 -2.57
C LEU A 226 4.18 8.76 -1.11
N ARG A 227 3.40 8.25 -0.15
CA ARG A 227 3.56 8.55 1.27
C ARG A 227 4.09 7.36 2.03
N PRO A 228 5.32 7.44 2.55
CA PRO A 228 5.82 6.48 3.53
C PRO A 228 5.19 6.70 4.89
N LYS A 229 5.05 5.65 5.68
CA LYS A 229 4.70 5.71 7.11
C LYS A 229 5.97 5.87 7.95
N ASN A 230 6.55 7.07 7.96
CA ASN A 230 7.87 7.34 8.54
C ASN A 230 7.92 8.57 9.49
N LEU A 231 6.76 9.05 9.95
CA LEU A 231 6.69 10.09 10.98
C LEU A 231 6.11 9.53 12.27
N VAL A 232 6.73 9.85 13.40
CA VAL A 232 6.18 9.56 14.74
C VAL A 232 5.92 10.86 15.47
N ALA A 233 4.69 11.00 15.98
CA ALA A 233 4.30 12.16 16.77
C ALA A 233 4.37 11.84 18.27
N GLY A 234 5.33 12.42 18.97
CA GLY A 234 5.40 12.36 20.43
C GLY A 234 4.49 13.42 21.06
N VAL A 235 3.61 13.02 21.96
CA VAL A 235 2.62 13.88 22.61
C VAL A 235 2.78 13.84 24.12
N GLY A 236 2.92 15.00 24.74
CA GLY A 236 2.78 15.17 26.17
C GLY A 236 1.47 15.90 26.47
N CYS A 237 0.68 15.40 27.41
CA CYS A 237 -0.58 16.03 27.83
C CYS A 237 -0.79 15.94 29.33
N HIS A 238 -1.63 16.83 29.87
CA HIS A 238 -2.18 16.67 31.21
C HIS A 238 -3.34 15.66 31.21
N PRO A 239 -3.70 15.09 32.40
CA PRO A 239 -4.85 14.23 32.52
C PRO A 239 -6.14 14.91 32.00
N GLY A 240 -6.97 14.16 31.30
CA GLY A 240 -8.25 14.65 30.77
C GLY A 240 -8.16 15.48 29.49
N ALA A 241 -7.03 15.47 28.78
CA ALA A 241 -6.94 16.07 27.45
C ALA A 241 -7.86 15.33 26.46
N SER A 242 -8.73 16.06 25.76
CA SER A 242 -9.65 15.45 24.80
C SER A 242 -8.96 15.07 23.48
N ALA A 243 -9.49 14.03 22.83
CA ALA A 243 -9.01 13.63 21.49
C ALA A 243 -9.10 14.78 20.47
N ASP A 244 -10.15 15.60 20.55
CA ASP A 244 -10.34 16.73 19.64
C ASP A 244 -9.28 17.83 19.81
N GLU A 245 -8.84 18.09 21.03
CA GLU A 245 -7.76 19.04 21.30
C GLU A 245 -6.43 18.52 20.75
N ILE A 246 -6.13 17.24 21.00
CA ILE A 246 -4.92 16.58 20.51
C ILE A 246 -4.90 16.58 18.99
N LEU A 247 -5.98 16.16 18.35
CA LEU A 247 -6.10 16.09 16.89
C LEU A 247 -5.99 17.47 16.23
N ARG A 248 -6.66 18.50 16.79
CA ARG A 248 -6.54 19.87 16.28
C ARG A 248 -5.11 20.38 16.39
N PHE A 249 -4.46 20.16 17.52
CA PHE A 249 -3.09 20.62 17.72
C PHE A 249 -2.11 19.90 16.76
N LEU A 250 -2.28 18.60 16.60
CA LEU A 250 -1.48 17.78 15.67
C LEU A 250 -1.69 18.24 14.22
N LYS A 251 -2.93 18.32 13.73
CA LYS A 251 -3.26 18.76 12.37
C LYS A 251 -2.73 20.16 12.06
N ASP A 252 -2.90 21.09 12.98
CA ASP A 252 -2.41 22.47 12.81
C ASP A 252 -0.88 22.53 12.76
N SER A 253 -0.20 21.70 13.59
CA SER A 253 1.25 21.62 13.62
C SER A 253 1.81 21.01 12.34
N PHE A 254 1.21 19.92 11.87
CA PHE A 254 1.59 19.27 10.60
C PHE A 254 1.41 20.23 9.42
N ARG A 255 0.26 20.89 9.32
CA ARG A 255 0.01 21.88 8.26
C ARG A 255 1.02 23.01 8.27
N LYS A 256 1.35 23.57 9.47
CA LYS A 256 2.31 24.67 9.60
C LYS A 256 3.71 24.28 9.18
N GLU A 257 4.13 23.05 9.45
CA GLU A 257 5.44 22.50 9.08
C GLU A 257 5.44 21.82 7.70
N ARG A 258 4.32 21.86 6.99
CA ARG A 258 4.15 21.19 5.70
C ARG A 258 4.53 19.70 5.77
N LEU A 259 4.00 19.00 6.79
CA LEU A 259 4.11 17.56 6.97
C LEU A 259 2.80 16.89 6.59
N SER A 260 2.88 15.76 5.88
CA SER A 260 1.69 14.98 5.53
C SER A 260 1.26 14.09 6.70
N LEU A 261 -0.02 14.18 7.07
CA LEU A 261 -0.63 13.27 8.04
C LEU A 261 -0.71 11.83 7.52
N ALA A 262 -0.74 11.65 6.19
CA ALA A 262 -0.70 10.33 5.59
C ALA A 262 0.61 9.59 5.91
N SER A 263 1.69 10.33 6.22
CA SER A 263 2.98 9.77 6.62
C SER A 263 3.11 9.50 8.12
N LEU A 264 2.09 9.81 8.92
CA LEU A 264 2.12 9.49 10.35
C LEU A 264 2.02 7.97 10.54
N LYS A 265 3.02 7.40 11.22
CA LYS A 265 3.13 6.00 11.56
C LYS A 265 2.53 5.70 12.92
N ASP A 266 3.00 6.43 13.95
CA ASP A 266 2.65 6.17 15.34
C ASP A 266 2.43 7.46 16.13
N LEU A 267 1.60 7.36 17.17
CA LEU A 267 1.48 8.34 18.23
C LEU A 267 2.21 7.81 19.46
N ALA A 268 3.14 8.59 20.03
CA ALA A 268 4.00 8.15 21.12
C ALA A 268 3.83 9.02 22.37
N SER A 269 3.91 8.42 23.57
CA SER A 269 3.86 9.17 24.85
C SER A 269 4.62 8.45 25.95
N ILE A 270 4.52 8.96 27.19
CA ILE A 270 5.03 8.31 28.39
C ILE A 270 4.04 7.29 28.95
N GLU A 271 4.52 6.20 29.56
CA GLU A 271 3.71 5.14 30.16
C GLU A 271 2.65 5.67 31.16
N ALA A 272 2.96 6.71 31.92
CA ALA A 272 2.01 7.34 32.84
C ALA A 272 0.74 7.89 32.12
N ARG A 273 0.68 7.90 30.80
CA ARG A 273 -0.45 8.29 29.94
C ARG A 273 -0.98 7.15 29.08
N LYS A 274 -0.57 5.90 29.32
CA LYS A 274 -0.98 4.74 28.52
C LYS A 274 -2.50 4.52 28.51
N GLU A 275 -3.18 4.92 29.58
CA GLU A 275 -4.63 4.80 29.73
C GLU A 275 -5.38 6.11 29.51
N GLU A 276 -4.70 7.17 29.00
CA GLU A 276 -5.36 8.45 28.74
C GLU A 276 -6.34 8.33 27.56
N PRO A 277 -7.67 8.47 27.82
CA PRO A 277 -8.68 8.18 26.79
C PRO A 277 -8.52 9.05 25.54
N GLY A 278 -8.12 10.32 25.71
CA GLY A 278 -7.94 11.23 24.60
C GLY A 278 -6.79 10.84 23.66
N LEU A 279 -5.70 10.25 24.18
CA LEU A 279 -4.60 9.77 23.34
C LEU A 279 -5.00 8.48 22.59
N ILE A 280 -5.66 7.54 23.28
CA ILE A 280 -6.14 6.29 22.69
C ILE A 280 -7.13 6.58 21.56
N GLU A 281 -8.12 7.45 21.82
CA GLU A 281 -9.10 7.84 20.81
C GLU A 281 -8.47 8.63 19.65
N ALA A 282 -7.52 9.53 19.93
CA ALA A 282 -6.82 10.27 18.89
C ALA A 282 -6.03 9.33 17.95
N ALA A 283 -5.32 8.34 18.48
CA ALA A 283 -4.60 7.34 17.69
C ALA A 283 -5.58 6.48 16.85
N ALA A 284 -6.67 6.03 17.45
CA ALA A 284 -7.71 5.27 16.74
C ALA A 284 -8.32 6.06 15.57
N ARG A 285 -8.64 7.35 15.80
CA ARG A 285 -9.19 8.24 14.75
C ARG A 285 -8.19 8.61 13.65
N LEU A 286 -6.88 8.53 13.94
CA LEU A 286 -5.80 8.69 12.96
C LEU A 286 -5.46 7.39 12.22
N GLY A 287 -5.94 6.24 12.72
CA GLY A 287 -5.60 4.92 12.19
C GLY A 287 -4.12 4.56 12.37
N VAL A 288 -3.52 4.99 13.51
CA VAL A 288 -2.12 4.73 13.87
C VAL A 288 -2.03 4.01 15.20
N GLU A 289 -0.89 3.37 15.47
CA GLU A 289 -0.65 2.77 16.78
C GLU A 289 -0.38 3.85 17.84
N PHE A 290 -0.84 3.59 19.07
CA PHE A 290 -0.45 4.36 20.25
C PHE A 290 0.59 3.57 21.03
N ILE A 291 1.81 4.07 21.05
CA ILE A 291 2.94 3.47 21.75
C ILE A 291 3.35 4.32 22.94
N TRP A 292 3.89 3.70 23.96
CA TRP A 292 4.34 4.39 25.16
C TRP A 292 5.65 3.80 25.67
N PHE A 293 6.40 4.64 26.40
CA PHE A 293 7.72 4.32 26.95
C PHE A 293 7.75 4.62 28.43
N THR A 294 8.55 3.86 29.19
CA THR A 294 8.78 4.11 30.60
C THR A 294 9.56 5.41 30.81
N LYS A 295 9.54 5.91 32.03
CA LYS A 295 10.31 7.08 32.40
C LYS A 295 11.82 6.89 32.16
N GLU A 296 12.35 5.73 32.52
CA GLU A 296 13.75 5.34 32.36
C GLU A 296 14.17 5.31 30.90
N GLU A 297 13.32 4.77 30.04
CA GLU A 297 13.55 4.75 28.59
C GLU A 297 13.61 6.17 28.00
N LEU A 298 12.72 7.06 28.41
CA LEU A 298 12.70 8.45 27.94
C LEU A 298 13.86 9.29 28.52
N GLN A 299 14.34 8.99 29.73
CA GLN A 299 15.50 9.66 30.31
C GLN A 299 16.79 9.38 29.54
N SER A 300 16.90 8.24 28.88
CA SER A 300 18.08 7.86 28.08
C SER A 300 18.19 8.62 26.77
N VAL A 301 17.14 9.37 26.36
CA VAL A 301 17.08 10.08 25.07
C VAL A 301 17.57 11.51 25.21
N SER A 302 18.57 11.90 24.43
CA SER A 302 19.00 13.29 24.31
C SER A 302 17.97 14.10 23.50
N VAL A 303 17.54 15.24 24.03
CA VAL A 303 16.53 16.10 23.40
C VAL A 303 17.03 17.53 23.27
N PRO A 304 16.68 18.26 22.19
CA PRO A 304 17.16 19.61 21.95
C PRO A 304 16.52 20.66 22.88
N THR A 305 15.27 20.43 23.36
CA THR A 305 14.54 21.41 24.17
C THR A 305 14.11 20.87 25.54
N PRO A 306 15.04 20.71 26.51
CA PRO A 306 14.72 20.23 27.84
C PRO A 306 13.77 21.19 28.57
N SER A 307 12.92 20.66 29.47
CA SER A 307 11.95 21.45 30.24
C SER A 307 12.16 21.25 31.74
N PRO A 308 12.64 22.25 32.48
CA PRO A 308 12.79 22.15 33.93
C PRO A 308 11.49 21.81 34.67
N GLN A 309 10.34 22.27 34.16
CA GLN A 309 9.02 21.96 34.71
C GLN A 309 8.67 20.47 34.56
N VAL A 310 8.95 19.89 33.38
CA VAL A 310 8.69 18.45 33.11
C VAL A 310 9.62 17.58 33.94
N ILE A 311 10.87 17.99 34.10
CA ILE A 311 11.83 17.30 35.00
C ILE A 311 11.29 17.23 36.44
N ARG A 312 10.74 18.33 36.95
CA ARG A 312 10.22 18.38 38.34
C ARG A 312 8.94 17.55 38.50
N LEU A 313 8.05 17.54 37.51
CA LEU A 313 6.74 16.90 37.60
C LEU A 313 6.76 15.41 37.21
N VAL A 314 7.54 15.06 36.21
CA VAL A 314 7.52 13.75 35.57
C VAL A 314 8.88 13.04 35.65
N GLY A 315 9.94 13.83 35.84
CA GLY A 315 11.31 13.35 35.97
C GLY A 315 11.98 13.00 34.63
N VAL A 316 11.44 13.48 33.50
CA VAL A 316 12.04 13.36 32.17
C VAL A 316 12.31 14.75 31.59
N VAL A 317 13.29 14.86 30.69
CA VAL A 317 13.68 16.16 30.11
C VAL A 317 12.64 16.72 29.15
N SER A 318 11.94 15.87 28.40
CA SER A 318 10.83 16.21 27.48
C SER A 318 10.07 14.95 27.11
N VAL A 319 8.78 14.85 27.40
CA VAL A 319 7.97 13.69 27.00
C VAL A 319 7.84 13.65 25.47
N ALA A 320 7.41 14.75 24.85
CA ALA A 320 7.10 14.77 23.42
C ALA A 320 8.31 14.43 22.54
N GLU A 321 9.44 15.10 22.75
CA GLU A 321 10.64 14.86 21.94
C GLU A 321 11.27 13.50 22.21
N ALA A 322 11.37 13.12 23.50
CA ALA A 322 11.95 11.84 23.88
C ALA A 322 11.12 10.67 23.35
N ALA A 323 9.79 10.72 23.44
CA ALA A 323 8.92 9.67 22.92
C ALA A 323 9.00 9.55 21.40
N ALA A 324 9.00 10.69 20.67
CA ALA A 324 9.13 10.68 19.22
C ALA A 324 10.47 10.08 18.76
N LEU A 325 11.58 10.44 19.41
CA LEU A 325 12.90 9.92 19.09
C LEU A 325 13.05 8.45 19.51
N LYS A 326 12.56 8.07 20.69
CA LYS A 326 12.63 6.69 21.19
C LYS A 326 11.88 5.69 20.32
N ALA A 327 10.81 6.14 19.68
CA ALA A 327 10.03 5.34 18.74
C ALA A 327 10.75 5.02 17.40
N GLY A 328 12.06 5.23 17.35
CA GLY A 328 12.89 4.96 16.17
C GLY A 328 13.22 6.20 15.34
N GLY A 329 12.86 7.41 15.84
CA GLY A 329 13.20 8.65 15.15
C GLY A 329 14.70 8.91 15.13
N LYS A 330 15.25 9.22 13.95
CA LYS A 330 16.65 9.65 13.82
C LYS A 330 16.82 11.14 14.11
N GLU A 331 15.86 11.93 13.69
CA GLU A 331 15.87 13.38 13.85
C GLU A 331 14.47 13.94 14.05
N LEU A 332 14.39 15.10 14.70
CA LEU A 332 13.14 15.82 14.87
C LEU A 332 12.90 16.73 13.66
N VAL A 333 11.86 16.43 12.90
CA VAL A 333 11.37 17.30 11.81
C VAL A 333 10.44 18.41 12.35
N LEU A 334 9.95 18.26 13.56
CA LEU A 334 9.29 19.26 14.37
C LEU A 334 9.77 19.14 15.82
N THR A 335 10.52 20.14 16.29
CA THR A 335 10.89 20.25 17.70
C THR A 335 9.68 20.61 18.56
N LYS A 336 9.81 20.45 19.87
CA LYS A 336 8.70 20.61 20.81
C LYS A 336 7.93 21.90 20.60
N ARG A 337 6.62 21.77 20.30
CA ARG A 337 5.62 22.84 20.36
C ARG A 337 4.73 22.66 21.56
N LYS A 338 4.21 23.80 22.05
CA LYS A 338 3.27 23.82 23.16
C LYS A 338 1.99 24.57 22.77
N ARG A 339 0.83 24.02 23.16
CA ARG A 339 -0.48 24.67 23.08
C ARG A 339 -1.26 24.32 24.34
N GLY A 340 -1.50 25.31 25.21
CA GLY A 340 -2.16 25.05 26.50
C GLY A 340 -1.41 23.98 27.29
N ASN A 341 -2.11 22.88 27.55
CA ASN A 341 -1.60 21.73 28.32
C ASN A 341 -1.05 20.60 27.45
N LEU A 342 -0.90 20.83 26.15
CA LEU A 342 -0.38 19.87 25.19
C LEU A 342 1.03 20.25 24.75
N THR A 343 1.87 19.26 24.56
CA THR A 343 3.16 19.36 23.87
C THR A 343 3.23 18.34 22.75
N LEU A 344 3.82 18.71 21.62
CA LEU A 344 3.95 17.89 20.43
C LEU A 344 5.36 18.04 19.86
N ALA A 345 5.96 16.96 19.48
CA ALA A 345 7.14 16.91 18.63
C ALA A 345 6.97 15.81 17.58
N VAL A 346 7.64 15.93 16.44
CA VAL A 346 7.54 14.91 15.38
C VAL A 346 8.96 14.52 14.97
N ALA A 347 9.22 13.23 14.97
CA ALA A 347 10.48 12.66 14.52
C ALA A 347 10.29 11.93 13.18
N HIS A 348 11.31 11.98 12.34
CA HIS A 348 11.45 11.18 11.13
C HIS A 348 12.12 9.86 11.46
N VAL A 349 11.47 8.77 11.06
CA VAL A 349 12.02 7.41 11.11
C VAL A 349 12.54 7.10 9.72
N ALA A 350 13.86 6.91 9.56
CA ALA A 350 14.37 6.53 8.24
C ALA A 350 13.74 5.21 7.79
N GLY A 351 13.53 5.09 6.49
CA GLY A 351 13.01 3.87 5.90
C GLY A 351 13.83 2.65 6.31
N ALA A 352 13.13 1.56 6.63
CA ALA A 352 13.74 0.28 6.94
C ALA A 352 14.20 -0.41 5.67
#